data_a8af6ba2a7c58f647f7bd459d2523d99
#
_entry.id   a8af6ba2a7c58f647f7bd459d2523d99
#
_cell.length_a   1.000
_cell.length_b   1.000
_cell.length_c   1.000
_cell.angle_alpha   90.00
_cell.angle_beta   90.00
_cell.angle_gamma   90.00
#
_symmetry.space_group_name_H-M   'P 1'
#
loop_
_entity.id
_entity.type
_entity.pdbx_description
1 polymer ?
#
loop_
_entity_poly.entity_id
_entity_poly.type
_entity_poly.pdbx_seq_one_letter_code
_entity_poly.pdbx_strand_id
1 'polypeptide(L)'
;MRLNSYEVDPGGHKRLIGWAEHLDRGILPKELRALVETRVSQINGCAFCLAMHTDEGRTAGLPQSKLDTVAAWRDDPTFTDRERAALDLAETMTRIADGGQVSDDVWDAAAAAFDEAELASLVQVIAIINAFNRINVATERGSNHYLEYASHR
;
A
#
# COMPACT_ATOMS: atom_id res chain seq x y z
N MET A 1 10.34 -18.24 -6.61
CA MET A 1 10.48 -17.83 -5.19
C MET A 1 11.74 -18.45 -4.61
N ARG A 2 12.61 -17.63 -4.00
CA ARG A 2 13.88 -18.10 -3.38
C ARG A 2 13.67 -18.75 -2.02
N LEU A 3 12.74 -18.22 -1.25
CA LEU A 3 12.44 -18.66 0.11
C LEU A 3 10.95 -18.40 0.40
N ASN A 4 10.25 -19.39 0.92
CA ASN A 4 8.92 -19.18 1.48
C ASN A 4 9.06 -18.77 2.97
N SER A 5 9.34 -17.50 3.21
CA SER A 5 9.53 -16.94 4.56
C SER A 5 8.29 -17.13 5.44
N TYR A 6 7.11 -17.23 4.84
CA TYR A 6 5.83 -17.43 5.54
C TYR A 6 5.67 -18.83 6.13
N GLU A 7 6.24 -19.83 5.45
CA GLU A 7 6.26 -21.21 5.96
C GLU A 7 7.41 -21.46 6.94
N VAL A 8 8.56 -20.82 6.73
CA VAL A 8 9.76 -21.00 7.56
C VAL A 8 9.63 -20.27 8.90
N ASP A 9 9.05 -19.05 8.90
CA ASP A 9 8.73 -18.31 10.13
C ASP A 9 7.25 -17.92 10.17
N PRO A 10 6.34 -18.86 10.44
CA PRO A 10 4.91 -18.56 10.50
C PRO A 10 4.55 -17.64 11.67
N GLY A 11 5.37 -17.61 12.72
CA GLY A 11 5.15 -16.74 13.89
C GLY A 11 5.33 -15.25 13.57
N GLY A 12 6.41 -14.92 12.87
CA GLY A 12 6.67 -13.56 12.40
C GLY A 12 5.61 -13.11 11.39
N HIS A 13 5.33 -13.96 10.41
CA HIS A 13 4.31 -13.67 9.41
C HIS A 13 2.91 -13.44 10.02
N LYS A 14 2.48 -14.27 10.97
CA LYS A 14 1.18 -14.12 11.65
C LYS A 14 1.03 -12.76 12.33
N ARG A 15 2.11 -12.21 12.88
CA ARG A 15 2.10 -10.88 13.51
C ARG A 15 1.92 -9.76 12.48
N LEU A 16 2.60 -9.86 11.34
CA LEU A 16 2.42 -8.91 10.24
C LEU A 16 1.00 -8.97 9.68
N ILE A 17 0.47 -10.16 9.44
CA ILE A 17 -0.92 -10.34 9.00
C ILE A 17 -1.89 -9.77 10.02
N GLY A 18 -1.71 -10.04 11.32
CA GLY A 18 -2.57 -9.49 12.37
C GLY A 18 -2.58 -7.95 12.40
N TRP A 19 -1.44 -7.32 12.13
CA TRP A 19 -1.37 -5.86 11.99
C TRP A 19 -2.12 -5.39 10.73
N ALA A 20 -1.93 -6.03 9.57
CA ALA A 20 -2.66 -5.71 8.35
C ALA A 20 -4.19 -5.88 8.51
N GLU A 21 -4.64 -6.96 9.14
CA GLU A 21 -6.06 -7.21 9.44
C GLU A 21 -6.65 -6.17 10.42
N HIS A 22 -5.86 -5.68 11.39
CA HIS A 22 -6.28 -4.58 12.25
C HIS A 22 -6.54 -3.32 11.43
N LEU A 23 -5.64 -2.97 10.53
CA LEU A 23 -5.78 -1.80 9.65
C LEU A 23 -6.89 -1.97 8.62
N ASP A 24 -7.15 -3.20 8.15
CA ASP A 24 -8.25 -3.49 7.21
C ASP A 24 -9.64 -3.28 7.84
N ARG A 25 -9.76 -3.51 9.14
CA ARG A 25 -10.96 -3.21 9.92
C ARG A 25 -10.97 -1.80 10.51
N GLY A 26 -9.96 -1.00 10.17
CA GLY A 26 -9.76 0.35 10.66
C GLY A 26 -10.67 1.40 10.00
N ILE A 27 -10.35 2.66 10.29
CA ILE A 27 -11.19 3.82 9.93
C ILE A 27 -10.97 4.32 8.49
N LEU A 28 -9.87 3.93 7.84
CA LEU A 28 -9.61 4.38 6.47
C LEU A 28 -10.54 3.66 5.48
N PRO A 29 -11.11 4.41 4.51
CA PRO A 29 -11.85 3.79 3.41
C PRO A 29 -10.99 2.76 2.67
N LYS A 30 -11.59 1.60 2.35
CA LYS A 30 -10.88 0.51 1.67
C LYS A 30 -10.33 0.92 0.31
N GLU A 31 -11.05 1.78 -0.40
CA GLU A 31 -10.65 2.35 -1.69
C GLU A 31 -9.35 3.16 -1.55
N LEU A 32 -9.29 4.05 -0.55
CA LEU A 32 -8.11 4.87 -0.30
C LEU A 32 -6.91 4.02 0.11
N ARG A 33 -7.13 3.05 0.98
CA ARG A 33 -6.09 2.12 1.41
C ARG A 33 -5.53 1.34 0.22
N ALA A 34 -6.40 0.71 -0.59
CA ALA A 34 -5.96 -0.04 -1.77
C ALA A 34 -5.22 0.83 -2.80
N LEU A 35 -5.63 2.09 -2.95
CA LEU A 35 -4.95 3.06 -3.80
C LEU A 35 -3.52 3.33 -3.32
N VAL A 36 -3.34 3.61 -2.04
CA VAL A 36 -2.04 3.85 -1.39
C VAL A 36 -1.15 2.60 -1.48
N GLU A 37 -1.67 1.43 -1.13
CA GLU A 37 -0.94 0.17 -1.16
C GLU A 37 -0.51 -0.22 -2.58
N THR A 38 -1.36 0.05 -3.58
CA THR A 38 -1.02 -0.11 -5.01
C THR A 38 0.15 0.79 -5.38
N ARG A 39 0.10 2.09 -5.02
CA ARG A 39 1.15 3.04 -5.36
C ARG A 39 2.49 2.68 -4.71
N VAL A 40 2.50 2.37 -3.43
CA VAL A 40 3.71 1.90 -2.72
C VAL A 40 4.28 0.65 -3.37
N SER A 41 3.42 -0.29 -3.77
CA SER A 41 3.85 -1.53 -4.44
C SER A 41 4.42 -1.29 -5.84
N GLN A 42 3.95 -0.27 -6.58
CA GLN A 42 4.56 0.17 -7.83
C GLN A 42 5.97 0.71 -7.61
N ILE A 43 6.16 1.56 -6.61
CA ILE A 43 7.47 2.17 -6.29
C ILE A 43 8.48 1.08 -5.91
N ASN A 44 8.06 0.12 -5.10
CA ASN A 44 8.92 -0.96 -4.61
C ASN A 44 9.07 -2.13 -5.62
N GLY A 45 8.30 -2.17 -6.70
CA GLY A 45 8.36 -3.23 -7.71
C GLY A 45 7.84 -4.60 -7.23
N CYS A 46 6.87 -4.63 -6.29
CA CYS A 46 6.31 -5.87 -5.76
C CYS A 46 5.16 -6.39 -6.64
N ALA A 47 5.44 -7.31 -7.55
CA ALA A 47 4.44 -7.86 -8.47
C ALA A 47 3.30 -8.61 -7.76
N PHE A 48 3.59 -9.37 -6.68
CA PHE A 48 2.58 -10.02 -5.86
C PHE A 48 1.62 -8.99 -5.24
N CYS A 49 2.17 -7.96 -4.62
CA CYS A 49 1.40 -6.94 -3.93
C CYS A 49 0.58 -6.09 -4.90
N LEU A 50 1.15 -5.76 -6.08
CA LEU A 50 0.42 -5.08 -7.14
C LEU A 50 -0.82 -5.86 -7.58
N ALA A 51 -0.66 -7.16 -7.87
CA ALA A 51 -1.79 -8.00 -8.25
C ALA A 51 -2.88 -8.03 -7.17
N MET A 52 -2.47 -8.15 -5.90
CA MET A 52 -3.38 -8.21 -4.76
C MET A 52 -4.13 -6.89 -4.57
N HIS A 53 -3.42 -5.76 -4.43
CA HIS A 53 -4.06 -4.49 -4.08
C HIS A 53 -4.85 -3.86 -5.25
N THR A 54 -4.48 -4.14 -6.51
CA THR A 54 -5.34 -3.76 -7.64
C THR A 54 -6.64 -4.54 -7.67
N ASP A 55 -6.64 -5.80 -7.27
CA ASP A 55 -7.83 -6.63 -7.16
C ASP A 55 -8.72 -6.20 -5.98
N GLU A 56 -8.11 -5.93 -4.83
CA GLU A 56 -8.79 -5.36 -3.66
C GLU A 56 -9.40 -3.99 -3.97
N GLY A 57 -8.67 -3.12 -4.69
CA GLY A 57 -9.17 -1.82 -5.12
C GLY A 57 -10.41 -1.91 -6.01
N ARG A 58 -10.40 -2.83 -7.00
CA ARG A 58 -11.58 -3.12 -7.83
C ARG A 58 -12.75 -3.61 -6.99
N THR A 59 -12.49 -4.52 -6.07
CA THR A 59 -13.51 -5.08 -5.16
C THR A 59 -14.09 -4.01 -4.22
N ALA A 60 -13.26 -3.05 -3.80
CA ALA A 60 -13.67 -1.91 -3.00
C ALA A 60 -14.43 -0.84 -3.80
N GLY A 61 -14.43 -0.89 -5.12
CA GLY A 61 -15.18 0.03 -5.99
C GLY A 61 -14.33 1.13 -6.63
N LEU A 62 -12.98 1.06 -6.55
CA LEU A 62 -12.13 1.97 -7.30
C LEU A 62 -12.35 1.82 -8.82
N PRO A 63 -12.54 2.92 -9.55
CA PRO A 63 -12.58 2.87 -11.00
C PRO A 63 -11.28 2.31 -11.57
N GLN A 64 -11.37 1.44 -12.59
CA GLN A 64 -10.19 0.88 -13.25
C GLN A 64 -9.26 1.99 -13.77
N SER A 65 -9.82 3.09 -14.27
CA SER A 65 -9.05 4.25 -14.74
C SER A 65 -8.12 4.83 -13.65
N LYS A 66 -8.56 4.91 -12.38
CA LYS A 66 -7.71 5.36 -11.28
C LYS A 66 -6.57 4.39 -10.99
N LEU A 67 -6.84 3.08 -11.03
CA LEU A 67 -5.80 2.06 -10.85
C LEU A 67 -4.77 2.11 -11.99
N ASP A 68 -5.22 2.39 -13.21
CA ASP A 68 -4.34 2.51 -14.38
C ASP A 68 -3.45 3.76 -14.32
N THR A 69 -3.98 4.87 -13.77
CA THR A 69 -3.29 6.18 -13.76
C THR A 69 -2.63 6.52 -12.43
N VAL A 70 -2.74 5.69 -11.39
CA VAL A 70 -2.19 6.01 -10.06
C VAL A 70 -0.67 6.29 -10.06
N ALA A 71 0.07 5.76 -11.01
CA ALA A 71 1.49 6.08 -11.16
C ALA A 71 1.74 7.53 -11.61
N ALA A 72 0.76 8.15 -12.27
CA ALA A 72 0.78 9.52 -12.79
C ALA A 72 -0.27 10.42 -12.10
N TRP A 73 -0.64 10.10 -10.88
CA TRP A 73 -1.73 10.74 -10.13
C TRP A 73 -1.61 12.27 -10.05
N ARG A 74 -0.38 12.80 -10.10
CA ARG A 74 -0.14 14.26 -10.03
C ARG A 74 -0.74 15.01 -11.22
N ASP A 75 -0.74 14.38 -12.40
CA ASP A 75 -1.23 14.97 -13.65
C ASP A 75 -2.70 14.61 -13.94
N ASP A 76 -3.29 13.68 -13.16
CA ASP A 76 -4.67 13.24 -13.37
C ASP A 76 -5.65 14.00 -12.44
N PRO A 77 -6.58 14.81 -13.01
CA PRO A 77 -7.53 15.62 -12.23
C PRO A 77 -8.61 14.79 -11.52
N THR A 78 -8.72 13.49 -11.78
CA THR A 78 -9.72 12.61 -11.15
C THR A 78 -9.39 12.26 -9.71
N PHE A 79 -8.13 12.47 -9.27
CA PHE A 79 -7.75 12.27 -7.88
C PHE A 79 -8.15 13.45 -7.01
N THR A 80 -8.89 13.17 -5.95
CA THR A 80 -9.30 14.17 -4.96
C THR A 80 -8.12 14.71 -4.16
N ASP A 81 -8.27 15.89 -3.53
CA ASP A 81 -7.21 16.46 -2.68
C ASP A 81 -6.80 15.52 -1.54
N ARG A 82 -7.76 14.77 -0.97
CA ARG A 82 -7.52 13.76 0.05
C ARG A 82 -6.69 12.57 -0.47
N GLU A 83 -7.01 12.07 -1.66
CA GLU A 83 -6.22 11.02 -2.30
C GLU A 83 -4.81 11.52 -2.66
N ARG A 84 -4.69 12.74 -3.15
CA ARG A 84 -3.40 13.38 -3.46
C ARG A 84 -2.51 13.51 -2.23
N ALA A 85 -3.06 13.98 -1.12
CA ALA A 85 -2.33 14.09 0.14
C ALA A 85 -1.85 12.71 0.65
N ALA A 86 -2.70 11.68 0.56
CA ALA A 86 -2.33 10.31 0.94
C ALA A 86 -1.24 9.73 0.04
N LEU A 87 -1.34 9.94 -1.29
CA LEU A 87 -0.36 9.43 -2.26
C LEU A 87 0.99 10.14 -2.12
N ASP A 88 1.00 11.45 -1.85
CA ASP A 88 2.24 12.20 -1.66
C ASP A 88 2.98 11.76 -0.39
N LEU A 89 2.25 11.60 0.72
CA LEU A 89 2.80 11.03 1.95
C LEU A 89 3.33 9.60 1.71
N ALA A 90 2.58 8.78 0.98
CA ALA A 90 2.96 7.40 0.67
C ALA A 90 4.24 7.32 -0.17
N GLU A 91 4.38 8.14 -1.19
CA GLU A 91 5.59 8.20 -2.01
C GLU A 91 6.80 8.66 -1.22
N THR A 92 6.64 9.73 -0.43
CA THR A 92 7.72 10.30 0.37
C THR A 92 8.19 9.31 1.45
N MET A 93 7.28 8.70 2.19
CA MET A 93 7.62 7.68 3.19
C MET A 93 8.27 6.44 2.56
N THR A 94 7.85 6.04 1.37
CA THR A 94 8.44 4.88 0.68
C THR A 94 9.85 5.14 0.23
N ARG A 95 10.18 6.39 -0.14
CA ARG A 95 11.49 6.82 -0.66
C ARG A 95 12.43 7.41 0.40
N ILE A 96 12.14 7.25 1.68
CA ILE A 96 13.02 7.73 2.77
C ILE A 96 14.46 7.22 2.59
N ALA A 97 14.64 5.97 2.13
CA ALA A 97 15.96 5.38 1.90
C ALA A 97 16.76 6.06 0.77
N ASP A 98 16.09 6.78 -0.14
CA ASP A 98 16.72 7.50 -1.25
C ASP A 98 17.23 8.90 -0.82
N GLY A 99 17.37 9.13 0.48
CA GLY A 99 17.81 10.40 1.07
C GLY A 99 16.68 11.41 1.26
N GLY A 100 15.43 10.97 1.11
CA GLY A 100 14.24 11.77 1.34
C GLY A 100 13.90 11.89 2.83
N GLN A 101 13.24 12.99 3.17
CA GLN A 101 12.53 13.17 4.43
C GLN A 101 11.09 13.52 4.12
N VAL A 102 10.17 13.21 5.01
CA VAL A 102 8.82 13.76 4.92
C VAL A 102 8.94 15.24 5.26
N SER A 103 8.80 16.12 4.26
CA SER A 103 8.84 17.57 4.47
C SER A 103 7.62 18.04 5.24
N ASP A 104 7.74 19.19 5.90
CA ASP A 104 6.61 19.81 6.61
C ASP A 104 5.43 20.04 5.65
N ASP A 105 5.68 20.47 4.41
CA ASP A 105 4.61 20.70 3.41
C ASP A 105 3.81 19.42 3.11
N VAL A 106 4.47 18.27 2.96
CA VAL A 106 3.80 16.98 2.72
C VAL A 106 3.05 16.53 3.96
N TRP A 107 3.64 16.69 5.14
CA TRP A 107 3.01 16.35 6.40
C TRP A 107 1.79 17.22 6.69
N ASP A 108 1.91 18.53 6.53
CA ASP A 108 0.84 19.48 6.78
C ASP A 108 -0.34 19.29 5.83
N ALA A 109 -0.06 18.98 4.54
CA ALA A 109 -1.11 18.63 3.58
C ALA A 109 -1.87 17.36 4.00
N ALA A 110 -1.18 16.34 4.49
CA ALA A 110 -1.80 15.14 5.02
C ALA A 110 -2.59 15.44 6.32
N ALA A 111 -2.02 16.20 7.26
CA ALA A 111 -2.68 16.59 8.50
C ALA A 111 -3.92 17.46 8.29
N ALA A 112 -3.97 18.23 7.19
CA ALA A 112 -5.15 18.99 6.81
C ALA A 112 -6.26 18.12 6.18
N ALA A 113 -5.89 16.99 5.54
CA ALA A 113 -6.82 16.11 4.84
C ALA A 113 -7.38 14.97 5.70
N PHE A 114 -6.73 14.64 6.82
CA PHE A 114 -7.05 13.52 7.70
C PHE A 114 -7.11 13.99 9.17
N ASP A 115 -8.04 13.42 9.95
CA ASP A 115 -7.96 13.57 11.39
C ASP A 115 -6.77 12.77 11.98
N GLU A 116 -6.45 12.99 13.27
CA GLU A 116 -5.30 12.36 13.92
C GLU A 116 -5.36 10.82 13.88
N ALA A 117 -6.53 10.23 14.03
CA ALA A 117 -6.69 8.78 14.02
C ALA A 117 -6.58 8.21 12.61
N GLU A 118 -7.14 8.88 11.62
CA GLU A 118 -7.00 8.55 10.22
C GLU A 118 -5.55 8.69 9.73
N LEU A 119 -4.88 9.79 10.11
CA LEU A 119 -3.48 10.03 9.75
C LEU A 119 -2.56 8.98 10.39
N ALA A 120 -2.77 8.64 11.66
CA ALA A 120 -2.03 7.56 12.32
C ALA A 120 -2.25 6.22 11.63
N SER A 121 -3.47 5.91 11.20
CA SER A 121 -3.77 4.71 10.43
C SER A 121 -3.10 4.72 9.05
N LEU A 122 -3.11 5.86 8.35
CA LEU A 122 -2.47 6.01 7.03
C LEU A 122 -0.95 5.77 7.12
N VAL A 123 -0.29 6.37 8.10
CA VAL A 123 1.15 6.15 8.35
C VAL A 123 1.45 4.66 8.59
N GLN A 124 0.61 3.97 9.35
CA GLN A 124 0.77 2.54 9.61
C GLN A 124 0.51 1.68 8.36
N VAL A 125 -0.50 2.02 7.54
CA VAL A 125 -0.76 1.35 6.25
C VAL A 125 0.45 1.49 5.32
N ILE A 126 1.03 2.68 5.21
CA ILE A 126 2.24 2.88 4.39
C ILE A 126 3.42 2.08 4.94
N ALA A 127 3.61 2.05 6.25
CA ALA A 127 4.70 1.31 6.88
C ALA A 127 4.59 -0.20 6.64
N ILE A 128 3.40 -0.77 6.85
CA ILE A 128 3.22 -2.22 6.73
C ILE A 128 3.31 -2.71 5.29
N ILE A 129 2.75 -1.97 4.32
CA ILE A 129 2.88 -2.37 2.92
C ILE A 129 4.34 -2.31 2.47
N ASN A 130 5.13 -1.34 2.92
CA ASN A 130 6.56 -1.30 2.69
C ASN A 130 7.28 -2.52 3.28
N ALA A 131 6.87 -3.01 4.44
CA ALA A 131 7.42 -4.24 5.03
C ALA A 131 7.11 -5.47 4.17
N PHE A 132 5.84 -5.67 3.76
CA PHE A 132 5.45 -6.77 2.88
C PHE A 132 6.15 -6.72 1.52
N ASN A 133 6.26 -5.53 0.91
CA ASN A 133 6.95 -5.37 -0.37
C ASN A 133 8.40 -5.84 -0.27
N ARG A 134 9.13 -5.44 0.78
CA ARG A 134 10.52 -5.83 0.99
C ARG A 134 10.70 -7.34 1.17
N ILE A 135 9.82 -7.98 1.93
CA ILE A 135 9.82 -9.43 2.10
C ILE A 135 9.57 -10.11 0.74
N ASN A 136 8.51 -9.73 0.03
CA ASN A 136 8.10 -10.38 -1.20
C ASN A 136 9.11 -10.16 -2.34
N VAL A 137 9.65 -8.96 -2.49
CA VAL A 137 10.67 -8.66 -3.49
C VAL A 137 11.98 -9.42 -3.20
N ALA A 138 12.47 -9.40 -1.95
CA ALA A 138 13.68 -10.10 -1.57
C ALA A 138 13.59 -11.61 -1.76
N THR A 139 12.41 -12.19 -1.53
CA THR A 139 12.15 -13.64 -1.68
C THR A 139 11.67 -14.04 -3.07
N GLU A 140 11.54 -13.11 -4.01
CA GLU A 140 11.04 -13.32 -5.38
C GLU A 140 9.63 -13.95 -5.40
N ARG A 141 8.73 -13.45 -4.58
CA ARG A 141 7.32 -13.85 -4.59
C ARG A 141 6.60 -13.06 -5.68
N GLY A 142 6.35 -13.69 -6.82
CA GLY A 142 5.73 -13.07 -7.98
C GLY A 142 4.20 -13.09 -7.98
N SER A 143 3.58 -12.44 -8.96
CA SER A 143 2.13 -12.36 -9.13
C SER A 143 1.44 -13.72 -9.34
N ASN A 144 2.15 -14.72 -9.92
CA ASN A 144 1.65 -16.08 -10.03
C ASN A 144 1.27 -16.68 -8.66
N HIS A 145 2.03 -16.40 -7.61
CA HIS A 145 1.71 -16.87 -6.26
C HIS A 145 0.44 -16.20 -5.68
N TYR A 146 0.15 -14.96 -6.11
CA TYR A 146 -1.13 -14.33 -5.77
C TYR A 146 -2.30 -14.99 -6.50
N LEU A 147 -2.15 -15.28 -7.80
CA LEU A 147 -3.20 -15.93 -8.56
C LEU A 147 -3.52 -17.33 -8.02
N GLU A 148 -2.52 -18.09 -7.60
CA GLU A 148 -2.71 -19.36 -6.88
C GLU A 148 -3.47 -19.17 -5.57
N TYR A 149 -3.06 -18.20 -4.75
CA TYR A 149 -3.74 -17.85 -3.50
C TYR A 149 -5.19 -17.42 -3.70
N ALA A 150 -5.45 -16.55 -4.68
CA ALA A 150 -6.78 -16.04 -4.98
C ALA A 150 -7.74 -17.13 -5.51
N SER A 151 -7.21 -18.14 -6.22
CA SER A 151 -8.02 -19.25 -6.74
C SER A 151 -8.54 -20.22 -5.67
N HIS A 152 -8.01 -20.11 -4.43
CA HIS A 152 -8.41 -20.94 -3.28
C HIS A 152 -9.26 -20.17 -2.25
N ARG A 153 -9.66 -18.93 -2.55
CA ARG A 153 -10.58 -18.10 -1.75
C ARG A 153 -11.99 -18.18 -2.28
#